data_00bdef411444257892797ec66ee52863
#
_entry.id   00bdef411444257892797ec66ee52863
#
_cell.length_a   1.000
_cell.length_b   1.000
_cell.length_c   1.000
_cell.angle_alpha   90.00
_cell.angle_beta   90.00
_cell.angle_gamma   90.00
#
_symmetry.space_group_name_H-M   'P 1'
#
loop_
_entity.id
_entity.type
_entity.pdbx_description
1 polymer ?
#
loop_
_entity_poly.entity_id
_entity_poly.type
_entity_poly.pdbx_seq_one_letter_code
_entity_poly.pdbx_strand_id
1 'polypeptide(L)'
;MPAGDALTKVASFEHQVTGVTVSKDGRIFVNFPRWTEDTEVSVAEVKDGKVVPFPDAAWNSWRNAKKGEVSAKDHWVCVQSVVASPDGNLWVLDPAAPAMGALVPGGAKLVEIDLRTNQPARTIAFDETVAPQGSYLNDVRFSPDGRTAYLTDSGAKGALVVVDLASGKARRVLDGDPSTQADKGVTVTYDGKPLRRPDGRGVEFAADGIALSPDGRTLYWQAIKGKTLYSLPTEALAEGVTTALMPTALADKSLSGKIETVGENGPADGLIISRTNGRMYITSPQDDSIKVRDLSAKGGATATLIKDARLRWPDTFAEGPDGTLYVTTSRIQDSAFYKPDAPAALPTDLWSFKPAAPDATGSTRPAR
;
A
#
# COMPACT_ATOMS: atom_id res chain seq x y z
N MET A 1 -8.89 28.05 0.29
CA MET A 1 -8.62 28.08 1.75
C MET A 1 -7.12 27.95 1.93
N PRO A 2 -6.48 28.62 2.87
CA PRO A 2 -5.04 28.41 3.11
C PRO A 2 -4.82 26.95 3.52
N ALA A 3 -3.81 26.28 2.96
CA ALA A 3 -3.51 24.86 3.11
C ALA A 3 -3.33 24.39 4.58
N GLY A 4 -3.12 25.32 5.51
CA GLY A 4 -2.86 25.01 6.92
C GLY A 4 -4.01 24.35 7.68
N ASP A 5 -5.26 24.56 7.25
CA ASP A 5 -6.45 24.06 7.95
C ASP A 5 -7.00 22.75 7.38
N ALA A 6 -6.40 22.24 6.29
CA ALA A 6 -6.89 21.03 5.62
C ALA A 6 -6.43 19.73 6.32
N LEU A 7 -5.33 19.75 7.07
CA LEU A 7 -4.74 18.59 7.72
C LEU A 7 -4.85 18.66 9.24
N THR A 8 -5.38 17.61 9.84
CA THR A 8 -5.40 17.44 11.30
C THR A 8 -4.43 16.33 11.69
N LYS A 9 -3.51 16.59 12.63
CA LYS A 9 -2.62 15.56 13.16
C LYS A 9 -3.41 14.61 14.05
N VAL A 10 -3.30 13.31 13.77
CA VAL A 10 -3.95 12.24 14.54
C VAL A 10 -2.97 11.63 15.54
N ALA A 11 -1.75 11.34 15.09
CA ALA A 11 -0.69 10.76 15.94
C ALA A 11 0.69 11.11 15.38
N SER A 12 1.71 11.02 16.25
CA SER A 12 3.14 11.03 15.89
C SER A 12 3.80 9.77 16.41
N PHE A 13 4.79 9.26 15.69
CA PHE A 13 5.45 7.98 15.98
C PHE A 13 6.96 8.13 16.02
N GLU A 14 7.58 7.52 17.01
CA GLU A 14 9.04 7.41 17.12
C GLU A 14 9.61 6.27 16.26
N HIS A 15 8.79 5.68 15.38
CA HIS A 15 9.13 4.67 14.40
C HIS A 15 8.66 5.07 13.01
N GLN A 16 9.30 4.54 11.98
CA GLN A 16 8.90 4.81 10.60
C GLN A 16 7.58 4.10 10.26
N VAL A 17 6.48 4.86 10.21
CA VAL A 17 5.16 4.36 9.84
C VAL A 17 5.02 4.29 8.32
N THR A 18 4.38 3.23 7.82
CA THR A 18 3.99 3.15 6.40
C THR A 18 2.49 2.97 6.26
N GLY A 19 1.92 1.85 6.69
CA GLY A 19 0.52 1.54 6.51
C GLY A 19 -0.39 2.12 7.59
N VAL A 20 -1.64 2.36 7.19
CA VAL A 20 -2.74 2.74 8.08
C VAL A 20 -4.05 2.13 7.59
N THR A 21 -4.90 1.73 8.53
CA THR A 21 -6.29 1.40 8.24
C THR A 21 -7.20 1.83 9.38
N VAL A 22 -8.48 2.01 9.05
CA VAL A 22 -9.53 2.35 10.03
C VAL A 22 -10.64 1.30 9.92
N SER A 23 -10.95 0.65 11.04
CA SER A 23 -12.02 -0.34 11.11
C SER A 23 -13.41 0.32 11.07
N LYS A 24 -14.45 -0.50 10.90
CA LYS A 24 -15.84 -0.02 10.84
C LYS A 24 -16.30 0.68 12.13
N ASP A 25 -15.73 0.32 13.26
CA ASP A 25 -15.97 0.92 14.59
C ASP A 25 -15.01 2.06 14.93
N GLY A 26 -14.18 2.50 13.95
CA GLY A 26 -13.32 3.67 14.08
C GLY A 26 -11.98 3.41 14.75
N ARG A 27 -11.59 2.14 15.00
CA ARG A 27 -10.26 1.80 15.51
C ARG A 27 -9.22 2.04 14.42
N ILE A 28 -8.09 2.61 14.79
CA ILE A 28 -6.99 2.93 13.87
C ILE A 28 -5.85 1.96 14.09
N PHE A 29 -5.39 1.31 13.03
CA PHE A 29 -4.23 0.41 13.04
C PHE A 29 -3.16 0.93 12.10
N VAL A 30 -1.90 0.77 12.51
CA VAL A 30 -0.71 1.18 11.75
C VAL A 30 0.33 0.08 11.77
N ASN A 31 1.26 0.12 10.82
CA ASN A 31 2.43 -0.74 10.84
C ASN A 31 3.74 0.03 10.68
N PHE A 32 4.78 -0.57 11.22
CA PHE A 32 6.15 -0.10 11.22
C PHE A 32 7.04 -1.21 10.63
N PRO A 33 7.45 -1.11 9.38
CA PRO A 33 8.33 -2.12 8.79
C PRO A 33 9.73 -2.04 9.41
N ARG A 34 10.35 -3.20 9.59
CA ARG A 34 11.74 -3.29 10.08
C ARG A 34 12.73 -3.07 8.94
N TRP A 35 12.81 -1.84 8.46
CA TRP A 35 13.67 -1.46 7.34
C TRP A 35 15.05 -0.98 7.80
N THR A 36 15.11 0.24 8.34
CA THR A 36 16.35 0.89 8.79
C THR A 36 16.53 0.78 10.29
N GLU A 37 15.52 0.35 10.99
CA GLU A 37 15.51 0.05 12.42
C GLU A 37 14.88 -1.33 12.67
N ASP A 38 15.30 -1.98 13.74
CA ASP A 38 14.71 -3.24 14.21
C ASP A 38 13.68 -2.93 15.31
N THR A 39 12.62 -2.19 14.94
CA THR A 39 11.61 -1.69 15.86
C THR A 39 10.95 -2.78 16.70
N GLU A 40 10.62 -2.48 17.96
CA GLU A 40 9.95 -3.40 18.85
C GLU A 40 8.49 -3.67 18.46
N VAL A 41 7.86 -2.71 17.81
CA VAL A 41 6.46 -2.79 17.39
C VAL A 41 6.39 -2.78 15.87
N SER A 42 5.85 -3.82 15.26
CA SER A 42 5.63 -3.89 13.81
C SER A 42 4.17 -3.61 13.43
N VAL A 43 3.22 -3.98 14.29
CA VAL A 43 1.79 -3.67 14.12
C VAL A 43 1.25 -3.11 15.42
N ALA A 44 0.49 -2.03 15.34
CA ALA A 44 -0.11 -1.38 16.49
C ALA A 44 -1.54 -0.89 16.24
N GLU A 45 -2.31 -0.80 17.30
CA GLU A 45 -3.51 0.03 17.40
C GLU A 45 -3.13 1.40 17.97
N VAL A 46 -3.65 2.47 17.38
CA VAL A 46 -3.48 3.83 17.88
C VAL A 46 -4.65 4.15 18.83
N LYS A 47 -4.36 4.26 20.12
CA LYS A 47 -5.33 4.59 21.18
C LYS A 47 -4.95 5.89 21.86
N ASP A 48 -5.78 6.90 21.78
CA ASP A 48 -5.53 8.23 22.37
C ASP A 48 -4.15 8.79 21.96
N GLY A 49 -3.79 8.63 20.68
CA GLY A 49 -2.52 9.04 20.12
C GLY A 49 -1.31 8.17 20.51
N LYS A 50 -1.53 7.08 21.27
CA LYS A 50 -0.47 6.15 21.71
C LYS A 50 -0.45 4.88 20.88
N VAL A 51 0.74 4.34 20.70
CA VAL A 51 1.00 3.07 20.01
C VAL A 51 0.81 1.91 21.01
N VAL A 52 -0.12 1.01 20.70
CA VAL A 52 -0.36 -0.21 21.48
C VAL A 52 -0.09 -1.42 20.60
N PRO A 53 0.91 -2.28 20.92
CA PRO A 53 1.24 -3.46 20.11
C PRO A 53 0.01 -4.33 19.80
N PHE A 54 -0.17 -4.72 18.54
CA PHE A 54 -1.37 -5.46 18.12
C PHE A 54 -0.97 -6.72 17.31
N PRO A 55 -1.66 -7.88 17.48
CA PRO A 55 -2.74 -8.10 18.44
C PRO A 55 -2.25 -8.10 19.90
N ASP A 56 -0.96 -8.34 20.12
CA ASP A 56 -0.29 -8.33 21.42
C ASP A 56 1.24 -8.17 21.28
N ALA A 57 1.94 -8.15 22.42
CA ALA A 57 3.40 -8.05 22.48
C ALA A 57 4.10 -9.33 21.95
N ALA A 58 3.46 -10.50 22.07
CA ALA A 58 4.05 -11.76 21.63
C ALA A 58 4.18 -11.78 20.08
N TRP A 59 3.13 -11.43 19.36
CA TRP A 59 3.17 -11.30 17.90
C TRP A 59 4.23 -10.29 17.42
N ASN A 60 4.51 -9.26 18.19
CA ASN A 60 5.50 -8.23 17.89
C ASN A 60 6.94 -8.60 18.32
N SER A 61 7.15 -9.74 19.00
CA SER A 61 8.42 -10.08 19.65
C SER A 61 9.53 -10.54 18.72
N TRP A 62 9.25 -10.89 17.45
CA TRP A 62 10.29 -11.20 16.48
C TRP A 62 11.18 -9.97 16.22
N ARG A 63 12.48 -10.18 16.11
CA ARG A 63 13.46 -9.12 15.83
C ARG A 63 14.49 -9.61 14.83
N ASN A 64 14.91 -8.72 13.92
CA ASN A 64 15.94 -9.06 12.93
C ASN A 64 17.29 -9.40 13.59
N ALA A 65 17.65 -8.71 14.68
CA ALA A 65 18.83 -8.98 15.46
C ALA A 65 18.79 -10.34 16.19
N LYS A 66 17.58 -10.92 16.36
CA LYS A 66 17.32 -12.15 17.11
C LYS A 66 16.56 -13.18 16.28
N LYS A 67 16.75 -13.16 14.96
CA LYS A 67 16.12 -14.13 14.07
C LYS A 67 16.53 -15.55 14.44
N GLY A 68 15.52 -16.42 14.56
CA GLY A 68 15.71 -17.80 15.01
C GLY A 68 15.39 -18.03 16.50
N GLU A 69 15.22 -16.97 17.32
CA GLU A 69 14.75 -17.13 18.71
C GLU A 69 13.26 -17.45 18.79
N VAL A 70 12.47 -16.88 17.86
CA VAL A 70 11.04 -17.16 17.70
C VAL A 70 10.69 -17.47 16.26
N SER A 71 9.58 -18.17 16.06
CA SER A 71 9.13 -18.59 14.72
C SER A 71 8.66 -17.37 13.89
N ALA A 72 9.05 -17.31 12.63
CA ALA A 72 8.55 -16.31 11.70
C ALA A 72 7.08 -16.54 11.27
N LYS A 73 6.54 -17.75 11.50
CA LYS A 73 5.19 -18.13 11.03
C LYS A 73 4.07 -17.45 11.82
N ASP A 74 4.27 -17.25 13.09
CA ASP A 74 3.30 -16.79 14.10
C ASP A 74 3.75 -15.49 14.82
N HIS A 75 4.66 -14.74 14.18
CA HIS A 75 5.13 -13.42 14.64
C HIS A 75 5.26 -12.47 13.46
N TRP A 76 5.21 -11.16 13.74
CA TRP A 76 5.44 -10.11 12.75
C TRP A 76 6.93 -9.98 12.45
N VAL A 77 7.33 -10.26 11.20
CA VAL A 77 8.73 -10.20 10.76
C VAL A 77 9.07 -8.81 10.22
N CYS A 78 8.32 -8.34 9.22
CA CYS A 78 8.53 -7.04 8.60
C CYS A 78 7.24 -6.60 7.91
N VAL A 79 6.23 -6.24 8.70
CA VAL A 79 4.89 -5.94 8.18
C VAL A 79 4.90 -4.71 7.30
N GLN A 80 4.27 -4.80 6.13
CA GLN A 80 4.18 -3.69 5.17
C GLN A 80 2.79 -3.07 5.10
N SER A 81 1.73 -3.85 5.27
CA SER A 81 0.37 -3.33 5.12
C SER A 81 -0.60 -3.87 6.18
N VAL A 82 -1.50 -3.02 6.62
CA VAL A 82 -2.64 -3.34 7.48
C VAL A 82 -3.91 -2.84 6.80
N VAL A 83 -4.93 -3.69 6.66
CA VAL A 83 -6.19 -3.34 5.99
C VAL A 83 -7.39 -3.92 6.72
N ALA A 84 -8.35 -3.05 7.08
CA ALA A 84 -9.66 -3.49 7.54
C ALA A 84 -10.49 -3.95 6.34
N SER A 85 -10.92 -5.20 6.36
CA SER A 85 -11.68 -5.82 5.29
C SER A 85 -13.18 -5.51 5.37
N PRO A 86 -13.94 -5.77 4.28
CA PRO A 86 -15.38 -5.51 4.26
C PRO A 86 -16.19 -6.29 5.29
N ASP A 87 -15.72 -7.44 5.77
CA ASP A 87 -16.36 -8.23 6.83
C ASP A 87 -16.10 -7.69 8.24
N GLY A 88 -15.16 -6.73 8.38
CA GLY A 88 -14.87 -6.06 9.64
C GLY A 88 -13.68 -6.63 10.40
N ASN A 89 -12.92 -7.55 9.84
CA ASN A 89 -11.67 -8.07 10.39
C ASN A 89 -10.47 -7.21 9.96
N LEU A 90 -9.37 -7.34 10.65
CA LEU A 90 -8.09 -6.75 10.25
C LEU A 90 -7.25 -7.79 9.53
N TRP A 91 -6.73 -7.42 8.36
CA TRP A 91 -5.74 -8.21 7.67
C TRP A 91 -4.38 -7.53 7.70
N VAL A 92 -3.35 -8.31 7.93
CA VAL A 92 -1.96 -7.86 8.05
C VAL A 92 -1.11 -8.60 7.03
N LEU A 93 -0.47 -7.86 6.14
CA LEU A 93 0.43 -8.40 5.13
C LEU A 93 1.88 -8.24 5.60
N ASP A 94 2.55 -9.37 5.75
CA ASP A 94 3.95 -9.45 6.14
C ASP A 94 4.78 -10.07 5.01
N PRO A 95 5.51 -9.27 4.21
CA PRO A 95 6.44 -9.78 3.20
C PRO A 95 7.64 -10.52 3.81
N ALA A 96 7.88 -10.36 5.10
CA ALA A 96 8.99 -10.98 5.83
C ALA A 96 10.39 -10.68 5.24
N ALA A 97 10.60 -9.46 4.73
CA ALA A 97 11.86 -9.00 4.15
C ALA A 97 12.50 -7.87 4.99
N PRO A 98 12.98 -8.16 6.22
CA PRO A 98 13.55 -7.15 7.10
C PRO A 98 14.79 -6.52 6.46
N ALA A 99 15.02 -5.23 6.71
CA ALA A 99 16.07 -4.42 6.11
C ALA A 99 16.01 -4.39 4.56
N MET A 100 14.83 -4.68 3.98
CA MET A 100 14.62 -4.87 2.53
C MET A 100 15.60 -5.90 1.93
N GLY A 101 15.96 -6.89 2.71
CA GLY A 101 16.89 -7.94 2.38
C GLY A 101 16.19 -9.23 1.94
N ALA A 102 16.85 -10.37 2.19
CA ALA A 102 16.30 -11.67 1.89
C ALA A 102 15.04 -11.96 2.72
N LEU A 103 14.07 -12.64 2.11
CA LEU A 103 12.88 -13.11 2.79
C LEU A 103 13.27 -14.12 3.88
N VAL A 104 12.66 -13.95 5.05
CA VAL A 104 12.80 -14.94 6.14
C VAL A 104 11.96 -16.17 5.80
N PRO A 105 12.55 -17.38 5.73
CA PRO A 105 11.81 -18.58 5.37
C PRO A 105 10.58 -18.82 6.23
N GLY A 106 9.44 -19.05 5.56
CA GLY A 106 8.13 -19.27 6.20
C GLY A 106 7.53 -18.03 6.86
N GLY A 107 8.11 -16.84 6.64
CA GLY A 107 7.64 -15.59 7.23
C GLY A 107 6.63 -14.83 6.37
N ALA A 108 6.70 -14.96 5.03
CA ALA A 108 5.78 -14.25 4.13
C ALA A 108 4.34 -14.77 4.30
N LYS A 109 3.40 -13.87 4.64
CA LYS A 109 2.04 -14.26 5.02
C LYS A 109 1.04 -13.12 4.97
N LEU A 110 -0.23 -13.50 4.88
CA LEU A 110 -1.39 -12.64 5.09
C LEU A 110 -2.18 -13.21 6.28
N VAL A 111 -2.33 -12.42 7.33
CA VAL A 111 -2.95 -12.86 8.59
C VAL A 111 -4.25 -12.12 8.83
N GLU A 112 -5.33 -12.86 9.05
CA GLU A 112 -6.62 -12.35 9.48
C GLU A 112 -6.71 -12.30 10.99
N ILE A 113 -7.14 -11.16 11.54
CA ILE A 113 -7.36 -10.95 12.97
C ILE A 113 -8.83 -10.59 13.19
N ASP A 114 -9.55 -11.38 13.98
CA ASP A 114 -10.90 -11.07 14.43
C ASP A 114 -10.86 -9.90 15.41
N LEU A 115 -11.39 -8.74 15.00
CA LEU A 115 -11.37 -7.54 15.83
C LEU A 115 -12.31 -7.58 17.03
N ARG A 116 -13.22 -8.56 17.12
CA ARG A 116 -14.07 -8.75 18.31
C ARG A 116 -13.28 -9.40 19.45
N THR A 117 -12.35 -10.28 19.09
CA THR A 117 -11.53 -11.02 20.05
C THR A 117 -10.09 -10.50 20.14
N ASN A 118 -9.64 -9.73 19.14
CA ASN A 118 -8.27 -9.33 18.88
C ASN A 118 -7.30 -10.54 18.75
N GLN A 119 -7.80 -11.65 18.20
CA GLN A 119 -7.01 -12.86 18.03
C GLN A 119 -6.83 -13.18 16.55
N PRO A 120 -5.67 -13.72 16.14
CA PRO A 120 -5.48 -14.27 14.82
C PRO A 120 -6.51 -15.36 14.55
N ALA A 121 -7.29 -15.18 13.48
CA ALA A 121 -8.30 -16.14 13.06
C ALA A 121 -7.76 -17.10 11.99
N ARG A 122 -6.89 -16.59 11.10
CA ARG A 122 -6.33 -17.37 10.02
C ARG A 122 -5.00 -16.80 9.52
N THR A 123 -4.11 -17.68 9.06
CA THR A 123 -2.87 -17.32 8.37
C THR A 123 -2.83 -17.98 7.00
N ILE A 124 -2.61 -17.19 5.96
CA ILE A 124 -2.32 -17.63 4.60
C ILE A 124 -0.82 -17.42 4.39
N ALA A 125 -0.05 -18.51 4.40
CA ALA A 125 1.38 -18.46 4.15
C ALA A 125 1.66 -18.44 2.64
N PHE A 126 2.65 -17.67 2.22
CA PHE A 126 3.10 -17.59 0.84
C PHE A 126 4.42 -18.36 0.67
N ASP A 127 4.43 -19.26 -0.30
CA ASP A 127 5.63 -19.99 -0.69
C ASP A 127 6.43 -19.24 -1.79
N GLU A 128 7.51 -19.83 -2.25
CA GLU A 128 8.39 -19.24 -3.27
C GLU A 128 7.72 -19.06 -4.64
N THR A 129 6.59 -19.71 -4.90
CA THR A 129 5.84 -19.51 -6.15
C THR A 129 5.07 -18.18 -6.14
N VAL A 130 4.72 -17.69 -4.95
CA VAL A 130 3.99 -16.45 -4.72
C VAL A 130 4.94 -15.33 -4.29
N ALA A 131 5.82 -15.60 -3.36
CA ALA A 131 6.81 -14.68 -2.83
C ALA A 131 8.25 -15.23 -3.04
N PRO A 132 8.78 -15.19 -4.28
CA PRO A 132 10.17 -15.60 -4.54
C PRO A 132 11.16 -14.65 -3.86
N GLN A 133 12.42 -15.10 -3.69
CA GLN A 133 13.47 -14.22 -3.16
C GLN A 133 13.61 -12.94 -4.01
N GLY A 134 13.65 -11.80 -3.33
CA GLY A 134 13.60 -10.47 -3.95
C GLY A 134 12.19 -9.91 -4.16
N SER A 135 11.14 -10.68 -3.83
CA SER A 135 9.76 -10.21 -3.70
C SER A 135 9.64 -9.25 -2.50
N TYR A 136 8.74 -8.29 -2.62
CA TYR A 136 8.29 -7.44 -1.51
C TYR A 136 6.79 -7.21 -1.65
N LEU A 137 5.99 -8.13 -1.10
CA LEU A 137 4.54 -7.99 -1.08
C LEU A 137 4.18 -6.73 -0.31
N ASN A 138 3.48 -5.80 -0.95
CA ASN A 138 3.36 -4.44 -0.44
C ASN A 138 1.95 -4.15 0.07
N ASP A 139 1.03 -3.85 -0.81
CA ASP A 139 -0.33 -3.44 -0.44
C ASP A 139 -1.36 -4.52 -0.78
N VAL A 140 -2.51 -4.48 -0.10
CA VAL A 140 -3.62 -5.42 -0.33
C VAL A 140 -4.96 -4.70 -0.42
N ARG A 141 -5.83 -5.17 -1.33
CA ARG A 141 -7.24 -4.77 -1.42
C ARG A 141 -8.13 -6.00 -1.48
N PHE A 142 -9.30 -5.91 -0.86
CA PHE A 142 -10.27 -7.00 -0.76
C PHE A 142 -11.47 -6.74 -1.65
N SER A 143 -11.95 -7.79 -2.35
CA SER A 143 -13.23 -7.71 -3.06
C SER A 143 -14.36 -7.40 -2.10
N PRO A 144 -15.42 -6.67 -2.53
CA PRO A 144 -16.54 -6.31 -1.66
C PRO A 144 -17.28 -7.50 -1.05
N ASP A 145 -17.24 -8.67 -1.72
CA ASP A 145 -17.83 -9.91 -1.24
C ASP A 145 -16.92 -10.69 -0.27
N GLY A 146 -15.71 -10.17 0.04
CA GLY A 146 -14.77 -10.80 0.95
C GLY A 146 -14.15 -12.10 0.48
N ARG A 147 -14.23 -12.43 -0.83
CA ARG A 147 -13.73 -13.71 -1.35
C ARG A 147 -12.33 -13.66 -1.92
N THR A 148 -11.90 -12.50 -2.37
CA THR A 148 -10.62 -12.34 -3.07
C THR A 148 -9.80 -11.20 -2.46
N ALA A 149 -8.49 -11.42 -2.30
CA ALA A 149 -7.54 -10.36 -2.05
C ALA A 149 -6.62 -10.18 -3.26
N TYR A 150 -6.29 -8.91 -3.54
CA TYR A 150 -5.38 -8.49 -4.59
C TYR A 150 -4.20 -7.77 -3.92
N LEU A 151 -2.98 -8.23 -4.22
CA LEU A 151 -1.77 -7.67 -3.64
C LEU A 151 -0.86 -7.15 -4.76
N THR A 152 -0.07 -6.14 -4.44
CA THR A 152 1.08 -5.72 -5.25
C THR A 152 2.37 -6.31 -4.72
N ASP A 153 3.36 -6.47 -5.60
CA ASP A 153 4.74 -6.80 -5.26
C ASP A 153 5.65 -5.70 -5.81
N SER A 154 6.22 -4.92 -4.92
CA SER A 154 7.12 -3.81 -5.24
C SER A 154 8.60 -4.21 -5.26
N GLY A 155 8.89 -5.50 -5.18
CA GLY A 155 10.24 -6.05 -5.15
C GLY A 155 11.01 -5.94 -6.46
N ALA A 156 12.11 -6.69 -6.55
CA ALA A 156 13.05 -6.64 -7.68
C ALA A 156 12.39 -7.00 -9.03
N LYS A 157 11.37 -7.84 -8.99
CA LYS A 157 10.52 -8.20 -10.13
C LYS A 157 9.06 -7.99 -9.72
N GLY A 158 8.47 -6.90 -10.17
CA GLY A 158 7.11 -6.53 -9.84
C GLY A 158 6.08 -7.53 -10.36
N ALA A 159 4.96 -7.63 -9.65
CA ALA A 159 3.84 -8.49 -9.99
C ALA A 159 2.55 -8.06 -9.28
N LEU A 160 1.46 -8.71 -9.62
CA LEU A 160 0.28 -8.78 -8.77
C LEU A 160 0.14 -10.19 -8.18
N VAL A 161 -0.52 -10.29 -7.02
CA VAL A 161 -0.88 -11.58 -6.43
C VAL A 161 -2.39 -11.59 -6.18
N VAL A 162 -3.04 -12.66 -6.58
CA VAL A 162 -4.48 -12.90 -6.36
C VAL A 162 -4.63 -14.04 -5.39
N VAL A 163 -5.39 -13.81 -4.33
CA VAL A 163 -5.62 -14.79 -3.25
C VAL A 163 -7.10 -15.13 -3.18
N ASP A 164 -7.43 -16.39 -3.32
CA ASP A 164 -8.74 -16.93 -2.96
C ASP A 164 -8.80 -17.08 -1.44
N LEU A 165 -9.58 -16.23 -0.79
CA LEU A 165 -9.64 -16.19 0.66
C LEU A 165 -10.32 -17.41 1.26
N ALA A 166 -11.20 -18.12 0.55
CA ALA A 166 -11.86 -19.31 1.06
C ALA A 166 -10.88 -20.48 1.17
N SER A 167 -10.10 -20.73 0.12
CA SER A 167 -9.14 -21.85 0.08
C SER A 167 -7.74 -21.48 0.61
N GLY A 168 -7.41 -20.21 0.69
CA GLY A 168 -6.06 -19.70 0.97
C GLY A 168 -5.07 -19.88 -0.19
N LYS A 169 -5.54 -20.30 -1.37
CA LYS A 169 -4.70 -20.44 -2.55
C LYS A 169 -4.36 -19.06 -3.11
N ALA A 170 -3.09 -18.85 -3.41
CA ALA A 170 -2.59 -17.62 -4.01
C ALA A 170 -1.92 -17.89 -5.35
N ARG A 171 -1.97 -16.91 -6.24
CA ARG A 171 -1.32 -16.96 -7.53
C ARG A 171 -0.65 -15.63 -7.84
N ARG A 172 0.62 -15.70 -8.23
CA ARG A 172 1.38 -14.58 -8.78
C ARG A 172 1.03 -14.42 -10.26
N VAL A 173 0.68 -13.22 -10.71
CA VAL A 173 0.29 -12.87 -12.07
C VAL A 173 0.97 -11.59 -12.52
N LEU A 174 1.06 -11.38 -13.83
CA LEU A 174 1.77 -10.24 -14.42
C LEU A 174 3.21 -10.11 -13.90
N ASP A 175 3.84 -11.26 -13.64
CA ASP A 175 5.18 -11.36 -13.09
C ASP A 175 6.22 -10.89 -14.11
N GLY A 176 6.74 -9.68 -13.93
CA GLY A 176 7.65 -9.03 -14.86
C GLY A 176 6.97 -8.36 -16.06
N ASP A 177 5.64 -8.21 -16.05
CA ASP A 177 4.92 -7.43 -17.06
C ASP A 177 5.36 -5.94 -17.00
N PRO A 178 5.51 -5.25 -18.11
CA PRO A 178 5.90 -3.83 -18.12
C PRO A 178 5.05 -2.94 -17.19
N SER A 179 3.76 -3.24 -17.02
CA SER A 179 2.85 -2.48 -16.15
C SER A 179 3.14 -2.63 -14.65
N THR A 180 3.81 -3.70 -14.26
CA THR A 180 4.17 -3.98 -12.86
C THR A 180 5.61 -3.62 -12.54
N GLN A 181 6.45 -3.28 -13.53
CA GLN A 181 7.86 -2.99 -13.31
C GLN A 181 8.13 -1.53 -12.97
N ALA A 182 9.24 -1.29 -12.28
CA ALA A 182 9.84 0.02 -12.15
C ALA A 182 10.22 0.58 -13.54
N ASP A 183 9.76 1.78 -13.87
CA ASP A 183 10.05 2.42 -15.15
C ASP A 183 11.50 2.94 -15.18
N LYS A 184 12.31 2.40 -16.09
CA LYS A 184 13.72 2.77 -16.25
C LYS A 184 13.90 4.22 -16.73
N GLY A 185 12.90 4.78 -17.42
CA GLY A 185 12.88 6.16 -17.92
C GLY A 185 12.53 7.20 -16.84
N VAL A 186 12.07 6.75 -15.65
CA VAL A 186 11.67 7.64 -14.57
C VAL A 186 12.78 7.78 -13.53
N THR A 187 13.06 9.01 -13.12
CA THR A 187 13.89 9.33 -11.97
C THR A 187 13.02 9.97 -10.91
N VAL A 188 12.90 9.34 -9.76
CA VAL A 188 12.21 9.93 -8.62
C VAL A 188 13.10 11.01 -8.02
N THR A 189 12.56 12.22 -7.90
CA THR A 189 13.26 13.37 -7.33
C THR A 189 12.63 13.76 -6.01
N TYR A 190 13.41 14.40 -5.16
CA TYR A 190 12.94 15.05 -3.94
C TYR A 190 13.67 16.38 -3.74
N ASP A 191 12.95 17.43 -3.39
CA ASP A 191 13.48 18.80 -3.32
C ASP A 191 14.25 19.21 -4.62
N GLY A 192 13.72 18.77 -5.77
CA GLY A 192 14.30 19.05 -7.09
C GLY A 192 15.57 18.26 -7.44
N LYS A 193 15.99 17.31 -6.59
CA LYS A 193 17.19 16.49 -6.80
C LYS A 193 16.83 15.02 -6.95
N PRO A 194 17.55 14.25 -7.80
CA PRO A 194 17.40 12.80 -7.84
C PRO A 194 17.62 12.18 -6.46
N LEU A 195 16.65 11.38 -6.00
CA LEU A 195 16.79 10.65 -4.75
C LEU A 195 17.65 9.42 -5.00
N ARG A 196 18.80 9.34 -4.32
CA ARG A 196 19.79 8.29 -4.51
C ARG A 196 20.27 7.74 -3.17
N ARG A 197 20.48 6.42 -3.16
CA ARG A 197 21.19 5.70 -2.08
C ARG A 197 22.70 5.96 -2.18
N PRO A 198 23.49 5.66 -1.14
CA PRO A 198 24.95 5.81 -1.15
C PRO A 198 25.64 5.04 -2.28
N ASP A 199 25.08 3.89 -2.68
CA ASP A 199 25.59 3.07 -3.79
C ASP A 199 25.20 3.59 -5.18
N GLY A 200 24.55 4.75 -5.27
CA GLY A 200 24.12 5.41 -6.50
C GLY A 200 22.76 4.95 -7.04
N ARG A 201 22.18 3.86 -6.51
CA ARG A 201 20.83 3.41 -6.90
C ARG A 201 19.79 4.45 -6.49
N GLY A 202 18.79 4.62 -7.34
CA GLY A 202 17.63 5.45 -7.04
C GLY A 202 16.54 4.72 -6.25
N VAL A 203 15.34 5.24 -6.33
CA VAL A 203 14.13 4.50 -5.97
C VAL A 203 13.90 3.44 -7.04
N GLU A 204 13.71 2.18 -6.64
CA GLU A 204 13.58 1.03 -7.55
C GLU A 204 12.31 0.21 -7.27
N PHE A 205 11.32 0.78 -6.56
CA PHE A 205 10.08 0.08 -6.23
C PHE A 205 9.21 -0.11 -7.48
N ALA A 206 8.84 -1.37 -7.71
CA ALA A 206 7.96 -1.83 -8.78
C ALA A 206 6.48 -1.57 -8.43
N ALA A 207 5.53 -2.43 -8.84
CA ALA A 207 4.11 -2.28 -8.53
C ALA A 207 3.87 -2.14 -7.02
N ASP A 208 3.35 -1.01 -6.61
CA ASP A 208 3.27 -0.58 -5.22
C ASP A 208 1.85 -0.16 -4.86
N GLY A 209 1.49 1.08 -5.15
CA GLY A 209 0.15 1.58 -4.92
C GLY A 209 -0.92 0.77 -5.64
N ILE A 210 -1.99 0.41 -4.92
CA ILE A 210 -3.11 -0.38 -5.42
C ILE A 210 -4.44 0.20 -4.94
N ALA A 211 -5.43 0.22 -5.82
CA ALA A 211 -6.80 0.59 -5.47
C ALA A 211 -7.81 -0.32 -6.18
N LEU A 212 -8.94 -0.55 -5.54
CA LEU A 212 -10.05 -1.31 -6.11
C LEU A 212 -11.25 -0.38 -6.24
N SER A 213 -11.97 -0.46 -7.37
CA SER A 213 -13.22 0.27 -7.52
C SER A 213 -14.25 -0.14 -6.46
N PRO A 214 -15.13 0.75 -5.98
CA PRO A 214 -16.10 0.44 -4.93
C PRO A 214 -17.02 -0.74 -5.25
N ASP A 215 -17.30 -0.99 -6.53
CA ASP A 215 -18.06 -2.14 -7.00
C ASP A 215 -17.22 -3.41 -7.15
N GLY A 216 -15.91 -3.34 -6.90
CA GLY A 216 -14.98 -4.47 -6.98
C GLY A 216 -14.62 -4.92 -8.39
N ARG A 217 -15.05 -4.20 -9.44
CA ARG A 217 -14.90 -4.66 -10.83
C ARG A 217 -13.61 -4.26 -11.51
N THR A 218 -12.91 -3.25 -11.00
CA THR A 218 -11.70 -2.73 -11.61
C THR A 218 -10.60 -2.60 -10.57
N LEU A 219 -9.47 -3.26 -10.82
CA LEU A 219 -8.25 -3.12 -10.05
C LEU A 219 -7.35 -2.09 -10.73
N TYR A 220 -6.75 -1.20 -9.92
CA TYR A 220 -5.78 -0.19 -10.35
C TYR A 220 -4.47 -0.39 -9.62
N TRP A 221 -3.35 -0.17 -10.31
CA TRP A 221 -2.02 -0.20 -9.68
C TRP A 221 -1.04 0.72 -10.40
N GLN A 222 0.04 1.04 -9.69
CA GLN A 222 1.13 1.84 -10.20
C GLN A 222 2.44 1.48 -9.48
N ALA A 223 3.57 1.56 -10.18
CA ALA A 223 4.90 1.51 -9.58
C ALA A 223 5.26 2.88 -8.98
N ILE A 224 5.94 2.92 -7.81
CA ILE A 224 6.49 4.18 -7.27
C ILE A 224 7.45 4.80 -8.27
N LYS A 225 8.37 3.99 -8.81
CA LYS A 225 9.24 4.41 -9.91
C LYS A 225 8.49 4.27 -11.23
N GLY A 226 7.43 5.03 -11.39
CA GLY A 226 6.58 5.05 -12.57
C GLY A 226 5.76 6.32 -12.63
N LYS A 227 5.10 6.57 -13.75
CA LYS A 227 4.16 7.68 -13.91
C LYS A 227 2.75 7.19 -14.20
N THR A 228 2.64 6.00 -14.74
CA THR A 228 1.43 5.49 -15.37
C THR A 228 0.59 4.71 -14.38
N LEU A 229 -0.67 5.09 -14.29
CA LEU A 229 -1.71 4.32 -13.62
C LEU A 229 -2.27 3.30 -14.61
N TYR A 230 -2.25 2.04 -14.23
CA TYR A 230 -2.83 0.93 -14.97
C TYR A 230 -4.10 0.42 -14.32
N SER A 231 -4.95 -0.23 -15.10
CA SER A 231 -6.13 -0.92 -14.61
C SER A 231 -6.41 -2.20 -15.37
N LEU A 232 -7.18 -3.08 -14.73
CA LEU A 232 -7.62 -4.35 -15.28
C LEU A 232 -8.99 -4.72 -14.68
N PRO A 233 -9.93 -5.29 -15.47
CA PRO A 233 -11.14 -5.88 -14.93
C PRO A 233 -10.82 -7.06 -13.99
N THR A 234 -11.37 -7.06 -12.78
CA THR A 234 -11.10 -8.13 -11.79
C THR A 234 -11.62 -9.50 -12.24
N GLU A 235 -12.64 -9.54 -13.10
CA GLU A 235 -13.12 -10.75 -13.73
C GLU A 235 -12.00 -11.48 -14.49
N ALA A 236 -11.13 -10.75 -15.18
CA ALA A 236 -10.00 -11.34 -15.87
C ALA A 236 -9.00 -12.02 -14.92
N LEU A 237 -8.85 -11.49 -13.71
CA LEU A 237 -8.00 -12.09 -12.67
C LEU A 237 -8.63 -13.36 -12.08
N ALA A 238 -9.96 -13.40 -11.94
CA ALA A 238 -10.69 -14.54 -11.41
C ALA A 238 -10.61 -15.76 -12.35
N GLU A 239 -10.69 -15.56 -13.66
CA GLU A 239 -10.54 -16.62 -14.67
C GLU A 239 -9.22 -17.37 -14.52
N GLY A 240 -8.16 -16.68 -14.16
CA GLY A 240 -6.84 -17.26 -13.96
C GLY A 240 -6.67 -18.11 -12.69
N VAL A 241 -7.47 -17.89 -11.65
CA VAL A 241 -7.43 -18.66 -10.40
C VAL A 241 -8.18 -20.00 -10.54
N THR A 242 -9.22 -20.03 -11.36
CA THR A 242 -10.06 -21.23 -11.58
C THR A 242 -9.50 -22.17 -12.65
N THR A 243 -8.71 -21.69 -13.59
CA THR A 243 -8.12 -22.50 -14.67
C THR A 243 -6.73 -23.00 -14.31
N ALA A 244 -6.63 -23.96 -13.38
CA ALA A 244 -5.40 -24.71 -13.11
C ALA A 244 -4.81 -25.48 -14.33
N LEU A 245 -5.35 -25.28 -15.52
CA LEU A 245 -5.03 -26.00 -16.75
C LEU A 245 -4.18 -25.20 -17.75
N MET A 246 -3.99 -23.86 -17.55
CA MET A 246 -3.15 -23.07 -18.45
C MET A 246 -1.73 -22.86 -17.87
N PRO A 247 -0.67 -23.03 -18.68
CA PRO A 247 0.65 -22.61 -18.26
C PRO A 247 0.65 -21.13 -17.87
N THR A 248 1.29 -20.76 -16.75
CA THR A 248 1.33 -19.41 -16.17
C THR A 248 1.67 -18.34 -17.20
N ALA A 249 2.67 -18.60 -18.07
CA ALA A 249 3.08 -17.67 -19.11
C ALA A 249 2.02 -17.35 -20.17
N LEU A 250 1.13 -18.29 -20.52
CA LEU A 250 0.01 -18.04 -21.45
C LEU A 250 -1.11 -17.24 -20.80
N ALA A 251 -1.36 -17.53 -19.53
CA ALA A 251 -2.34 -16.80 -18.72
C ALA A 251 -1.90 -15.34 -18.53
N ASP A 252 -0.61 -15.10 -18.22
CA ASP A 252 -0.07 -13.74 -18.07
C ASP A 252 -0.13 -12.95 -19.37
N LYS A 253 0.16 -13.58 -20.53
CA LYS A 253 0.02 -12.93 -21.83
C LYS A 253 -1.43 -12.54 -22.15
N SER A 254 -2.39 -13.37 -21.77
CA SER A 254 -3.83 -13.06 -21.90
C SER A 254 -4.22 -11.89 -21.00
N LEU A 255 -3.72 -11.83 -19.75
CA LEU A 255 -3.96 -10.73 -18.84
C LEU A 255 -3.32 -9.43 -19.31
N SER A 256 -2.07 -9.48 -19.78
CA SER A 256 -1.35 -8.33 -20.30
C SER A 256 -2.13 -7.63 -21.43
N GLY A 257 -2.79 -8.39 -22.29
CA GLY A 257 -3.64 -7.86 -23.36
C GLY A 257 -4.93 -7.16 -22.91
N LYS A 258 -5.32 -7.32 -21.62
CA LYS A 258 -6.52 -6.71 -21.04
C LYS A 258 -6.18 -5.47 -20.18
N ILE A 259 -4.89 -5.15 -20.01
CA ILE A 259 -4.46 -4.00 -19.22
C ILE A 259 -4.79 -2.71 -19.96
N GLU A 260 -5.39 -1.76 -19.27
CA GLU A 260 -5.64 -0.42 -19.75
C GLU A 260 -4.71 0.60 -19.10
N THR A 261 -4.22 1.55 -19.90
CA THR A 261 -3.57 2.76 -19.39
C THR A 261 -4.65 3.77 -19.05
N VAL A 262 -4.75 4.12 -17.75
CA VAL A 262 -5.74 5.10 -17.26
C VAL A 262 -5.24 6.54 -17.49
N GLY A 263 -3.94 6.75 -17.29
CA GLY A 263 -3.30 8.06 -17.45
C GLY A 263 -2.06 8.19 -16.57
N GLU A 264 -1.47 9.38 -16.57
CA GLU A 264 -0.28 9.66 -15.76
C GLU A 264 -0.63 10.36 -14.45
N ASN A 265 -0.07 9.87 -13.34
CA ASN A 265 -0.10 10.48 -12.00
C ASN A 265 1.21 11.19 -11.65
N GLY A 266 2.32 10.85 -12.32
CA GLY A 266 3.68 11.04 -11.83
C GLY A 266 4.04 9.96 -10.80
N PRO A 267 5.25 9.94 -10.24
CA PRO A 267 5.61 9.05 -9.15
C PRO A 267 4.63 9.15 -7.99
N ALA A 268 4.11 8.01 -7.58
CA ALA A 268 3.08 7.90 -6.56
C ALA A 268 3.32 6.65 -5.70
N ASP A 269 2.97 6.72 -4.44
CA ASP A 269 3.03 5.63 -3.47
C ASP A 269 1.63 5.08 -3.25
N GLY A 270 0.89 5.57 -2.25
CA GLY A 270 -0.45 5.09 -1.92
C GLY A 270 -1.55 5.56 -2.88
N LEU A 271 -2.50 4.66 -3.11
CA LEU A 271 -3.71 4.90 -3.89
C LEU A 271 -4.95 4.48 -3.09
N ILE A 272 -6.00 5.31 -3.10
CA ILE A 272 -7.32 4.93 -2.59
C ILE A 272 -8.42 5.50 -3.47
N ILE A 273 -9.48 4.73 -3.69
CA ILE A 273 -10.73 5.24 -4.25
C ILE A 273 -11.70 5.44 -3.09
N SER A 274 -12.07 6.67 -2.81
CA SER A 274 -12.98 6.99 -1.72
C SER A 274 -14.37 6.39 -1.99
N ARG A 275 -14.88 5.69 -1.00
CA ARG A 275 -16.26 5.16 -0.99
C ARG A 275 -17.29 6.27 -0.93
N THR A 276 -16.90 7.42 -0.36
CA THR A 276 -17.79 8.57 -0.16
C THR A 276 -18.07 9.31 -1.46
N ASN A 277 -17.08 9.47 -2.36
CA ASN A 277 -17.22 10.30 -3.55
C ASN A 277 -16.72 9.68 -4.87
N GLY A 278 -16.21 8.44 -4.84
CA GLY A 278 -15.75 7.71 -6.01
C GLY A 278 -14.47 8.25 -6.66
N ARG A 279 -13.85 9.29 -6.11
CA ARG A 279 -12.59 9.86 -6.63
C ARG A 279 -11.39 9.05 -6.14
N MET A 280 -10.38 8.95 -6.98
CA MET A 280 -9.09 8.39 -6.58
C MET A 280 -8.21 9.47 -5.95
N TYR A 281 -7.69 9.18 -4.76
CA TYR A 281 -6.67 9.98 -4.08
C TYR A 281 -5.31 9.29 -4.25
N ILE A 282 -4.29 10.09 -4.46
CA ILE A 282 -2.95 9.65 -4.88
C ILE A 282 -1.95 10.40 -4.05
N THR A 283 -1.06 9.69 -3.36
CA THR A 283 0.06 10.34 -2.69
C THR A 283 1.14 10.71 -3.71
N SER A 284 1.78 11.85 -3.51
CA SER A 284 2.86 12.33 -4.37
C SER A 284 4.10 12.65 -3.55
N PRO A 285 5.00 11.65 -3.36
CA PRO A 285 6.18 11.80 -2.51
C PRO A 285 7.14 12.89 -2.98
N GLN A 286 7.20 13.16 -4.29
CA GLN A 286 8.16 14.11 -4.86
C GLN A 286 7.92 15.57 -4.49
N ASP A 287 6.68 15.92 -4.15
CA ASP A 287 6.25 17.31 -3.96
C ASP A 287 5.39 17.52 -2.71
N ASP A 288 5.44 16.58 -1.76
CA ASP A 288 4.73 16.66 -0.48
C ASP A 288 3.23 16.95 -0.67
N SER A 289 2.59 16.22 -1.57
CA SER A 289 1.21 16.52 -1.93
C SER A 289 0.30 15.29 -1.99
N ILE A 290 -1.00 15.55 -1.89
CA ILE A 290 -2.08 14.64 -2.23
C ILE A 290 -2.74 15.14 -3.49
N LYS A 291 -2.83 14.27 -4.48
CA LYS A 291 -3.52 14.52 -5.75
C LYS A 291 -4.86 13.80 -5.78
N VAL A 292 -5.75 14.28 -6.63
CA VAL A 292 -7.04 13.66 -6.89
C VAL A 292 -7.24 13.46 -8.39
N ARG A 293 -7.83 12.32 -8.76
CA ARG A 293 -8.22 11.97 -10.13
C ARG A 293 -9.70 11.64 -10.17
N ASP A 294 -10.40 12.17 -11.15
CA ASP A 294 -11.75 11.72 -11.51
C ASP A 294 -11.63 10.53 -12.48
N LEU A 295 -12.05 9.35 -12.05
CA LEU A 295 -12.01 8.12 -12.84
C LEU A 295 -13.13 8.02 -13.87
N SER A 296 -14.17 8.86 -13.78
CA SER A 296 -15.26 8.91 -14.76
C SER A 296 -14.81 9.57 -16.09
N ALA A 297 -13.80 10.42 -16.02
CA ALA A 297 -13.21 11.10 -17.18
C ALA A 297 -12.06 10.26 -17.74
N LYS A 298 -12.28 9.60 -18.88
CA LYS A 298 -11.23 8.82 -19.57
C LYS A 298 -10.04 9.72 -19.91
N GLY A 299 -8.85 9.35 -19.40
CA GLY A 299 -7.64 10.16 -19.56
C GLY A 299 -7.61 11.45 -18.74
N GLY A 300 -8.51 11.61 -17.76
CA GLY A 300 -8.58 12.78 -16.89
C GLY A 300 -7.26 13.04 -16.18
N ALA A 301 -6.83 14.31 -16.14
CA ALA A 301 -5.61 14.72 -15.45
C ALA A 301 -5.79 14.65 -13.93
N THR A 302 -4.69 14.49 -13.22
CA THR A 302 -4.66 14.67 -11.77
C THR A 302 -4.65 16.15 -11.42
N ALA A 303 -5.30 16.52 -10.32
CA ALA A 303 -5.20 17.84 -9.72
C ALA A 303 -4.60 17.73 -8.32
N THR A 304 -3.75 18.69 -7.93
CA THR A 304 -3.26 18.77 -6.56
C THR A 304 -4.39 19.23 -5.64
N LEU A 305 -4.74 18.41 -4.66
CA LEU A 305 -5.75 18.72 -3.64
C LEU A 305 -5.12 19.42 -2.44
N ILE A 306 -4.04 18.85 -1.90
CA ILE A 306 -3.30 19.38 -0.76
C ILE A 306 -1.82 19.36 -1.11
N LYS A 307 -1.13 20.47 -0.87
CA LYS A 307 0.34 20.53 -0.90
C LYS A 307 0.81 21.16 0.39
N ASP A 308 1.58 20.42 1.19
CA ASP A 308 1.97 20.84 2.53
C ASP A 308 3.29 20.17 2.92
N ALA A 309 4.26 20.94 3.39
CA ALA A 309 5.56 20.43 3.82
C ALA A 309 5.49 19.41 4.98
N ARG A 310 4.35 19.30 5.66
CA ARG A 310 4.09 18.27 6.67
C ARG A 310 3.84 16.88 6.04
N LEU A 311 3.46 16.83 4.76
CA LEU A 311 3.23 15.61 3.99
C LEU A 311 4.54 15.04 3.40
N ARG A 312 5.60 14.94 4.23
CA ARG A 312 6.89 14.40 3.76
C ARG A 312 6.79 12.90 3.51
N TRP A 313 6.87 12.53 2.24
CA TRP A 313 6.58 11.19 1.72
C TRP A 313 5.23 10.69 2.20
N PRO A 314 4.12 11.29 1.73
CA PRO A 314 2.82 10.72 2.01
C PRO A 314 2.78 9.31 1.41
N ASP A 315 2.39 8.33 2.23
CA ASP A 315 2.52 6.91 1.94
C ASP A 315 1.14 6.28 1.73
N THR A 316 0.53 5.73 2.74
CA THR A 316 -0.69 4.94 2.65
C THR A 316 -1.92 5.73 3.08
N PHE A 317 -3.05 5.50 2.40
CA PHE A 317 -4.35 6.04 2.78
C PHE A 317 -5.24 5.02 3.49
N ALA A 318 -6.10 5.53 4.37
CA ALA A 318 -7.30 4.85 4.84
C ALA A 318 -8.52 5.78 4.77
N GLU A 319 -9.72 5.21 4.67
CA GLU A 319 -10.98 5.95 4.78
C GLU A 319 -11.75 5.43 5.99
N GLY A 320 -12.02 6.33 6.92
CA GLY A 320 -12.84 6.04 8.09
C GLY A 320 -14.33 5.86 7.76
N PRO A 321 -15.12 5.37 8.73
CA PRO A 321 -16.56 5.13 8.53
C PRO A 321 -17.35 6.42 8.26
N ASP A 322 -16.83 7.56 8.67
CA ASP A 322 -17.42 8.90 8.45
C ASP A 322 -16.92 9.59 7.17
N GLY A 323 -16.18 8.88 6.31
CA GLY A 323 -15.59 9.40 5.09
C GLY A 323 -14.35 10.28 5.30
N THR A 324 -13.82 10.37 6.53
CA THR A 324 -12.53 11.02 6.77
C THR A 324 -11.42 10.19 6.14
N LEU A 325 -10.54 10.86 5.39
CA LEU A 325 -9.33 10.23 4.87
C LEU A 325 -8.18 10.43 5.85
N TYR A 326 -7.41 9.37 6.01
CA TYR A 326 -6.18 9.32 6.80
C TYR A 326 -5.01 9.07 5.88
N VAL A 327 -3.86 9.65 6.18
CA VAL A 327 -2.62 9.45 5.42
C VAL A 327 -1.43 9.41 6.35
N THR A 328 -0.56 8.43 6.16
CA THR A 328 0.74 8.35 6.84
C THR A 328 1.79 9.17 6.09
N THR A 329 2.79 9.65 6.81
CA THR A 329 3.98 10.28 6.25
C THR A 329 5.19 9.51 6.72
N SER A 330 5.73 8.64 5.85
CA SER A 330 6.78 7.69 6.19
C SER A 330 8.19 8.28 6.15
N ARG A 331 8.37 9.47 5.53
CA ARG A 331 9.65 10.19 5.42
C ARG A 331 10.81 9.32 4.90
N ILE A 332 10.52 8.42 3.96
CA ILE A 332 11.49 7.45 3.40
C ILE A 332 12.73 8.17 2.87
N GLN A 333 12.57 9.32 2.21
CA GLN A 333 13.68 10.12 1.66
C GLN A 333 14.64 10.66 2.72
N ASP A 334 14.21 10.72 3.97
CA ASP A 334 15.01 11.17 5.12
C ASP A 334 15.57 10.00 5.95
N SER A 335 15.29 8.75 5.54
CA SER A 335 15.75 7.55 6.24
C SER A 335 17.24 7.24 5.96
N ALA A 336 17.78 6.29 6.70
CA ALA A 336 19.13 5.81 6.50
C ALA A 336 19.38 5.15 5.14
N PHE A 337 18.34 4.81 4.37
CA PHE A 337 18.47 4.35 2.99
C PHE A 337 19.09 5.41 2.07
N TYR A 338 18.78 6.69 2.30
CA TYR A 338 19.20 7.81 1.46
C TYR A 338 20.14 8.78 2.20
N LYS A 339 20.06 8.82 3.53
CA LYS A 339 20.84 9.70 4.40
C LYS A 339 21.45 8.88 5.55
N PRO A 340 22.39 7.96 5.29
CA PRO A 340 22.91 7.04 6.30
C PRO A 340 23.64 7.75 7.44
N ASP A 341 24.33 8.87 7.15
CA ASP A 341 25.13 9.61 8.13
C ASP A 341 24.32 10.58 9.01
N ALA A 342 23.11 10.95 8.56
CA ALA A 342 22.24 11.90 9.24
C ALA A 342 20.78 11.64 8.93
N PRO A 343 20.24 10.47 9.32
CA PRO A 343 18.83 10.17 9.10
C PRO A 343 17.94 11.11 9.93
N ALA A 344 16.92 11.67 9.30
CA ALA A 344 15.95 12.58 9.92
C ALA A 344 14.51 12.14 9.63
N ALA A 345 14.29 10.82 9.51
CA ALA A 345 12.98 10.24 9.19
C ALA A 345 11.99 10.30 10.37
N LEU A 346 12.44 10.59 11.58
CA LEU A 346 11.58 10.60 12.77
C LEU A 346 11.41 12.02 13.34
N PRO A 347 10.29 12.27 14.01
CA PRO A 347 9.11 11.42 14.07
C PRO A 347 8.40 11.33 12.73
N THR A 348 7.63 10.25 12.52
CA THR A 348 6.66 10.12 11.43
C THR A 348 5.26 10.43 11.94
N ASP A 349 4.34 10.76 11.05
CA ASP A 349 3.03 11.27 11.46
C ASP A 349 1.88 10.54 10.73
N LEU A 350 0.74 10.49 11.41
CA LEU A 350 -0.56 10.19 10.85
C LEU A 350 -1.41 11.47 10.79
N TRP A 351 -1.89 11.80 9.61
CA TRP A 351 -2.75 12.95 9.34
C TRP A 351 -4.13 12.51 8.92
N SER A 352 -5.14 13.36 9.15
CA SER A 352 -6.48 13.19 8.60
C SER A 352 -6.94 14.46 7.91
N PHE A 353 -7.84 14.29 6.92
CA PHE A 353 -8.50 15.38 6.20
C PHE A 353 -9.86 14.94 5.69
N LYS A 354 -10.76 15.90 5.48
CA LYS A 354 -12.03 15.63 4.80
C LYS A 354 -11.84 15.80 3.30
N PRO A 355 -12.26 14.83 2.49
CA PRO A 355 -12.26 15.02 1.04
C PRO A 355 -13.17 16.19 0.68
N ALA A 356 -12.78 16.95 -0.35
CA ALA A 356 -13.65 17.97 -0.89
C ALA A 356 -15.01 17.38 -1.27
N ALA A 357 -16.09 18.08 -0.94
CA ALA A 357 -17.41 17.71 -1.44
C ALA A 357 -17.34 17.58 -2.98
N PRO A 358 -18.09 16.65 -3.60
CA PRO A 358 -18.18 16.62 -5.05
C PRO A 358 -18.60 18.01 -5.51
N ASP A 359 -17.80 18.62 -6.40
CA ASP A 359 -18.18 19.92 -6.95
C ASP A 359 -19.57 19.80 -7.54
N ALA A 360 -20.45 20.66 -7.11
CA ALA A 360 -21.79 20.84 -7.69
C ALA A 360 -21.71 21.45 -9.11
N THR A 361 -20.62 21.21 -9.85
CA THR A 361 -20.37 21.66 -11.22
C THR A 361 -20.75 20.61 -12.24
N GLY A 362 -21.95 20.14 -12.15
CA GLY A 362 -22.66 19.53 -13.25
C GLY A 362 -23.56 20.54 -13.95
N SER A 363 -23.09 21.72 -14.37
CA SER A 363 -23.80 22.58 -15.32
C SER A 363 -22.94 23.77 -15.77
N THR A 364 -22.13 23.59 -16.78
CA THR A 364 -21.86 24.70 -17.69
C THR A 364 -22.84 24.60 -18.86
N ARG A 365 -24.01 25.19 -18.70
CA ARG A 365 -24.78 25.64 -19.84
C ARG A 365 -23.98 26.76 -20.52
N PRO A 366 -23.70 26.69 -21.84
CA PRO A 366 -23.17 27.84 -22.53
C PRO A 366 -24.22 28.93 -22.51
N ALA A 367 -23.83 30.14 -22.07
CA ALA A 367 -24.62 31.33 -22.23
C ALA A 367 -24.88 31.56 -23.71
N ARG A 368 -26.16 31.83 -24.06
CA ARG A 368 -26.60 32.23 -25.39
C ARG A 368 -26.09 33.65 -25.71
#